data_d5b7c2f40e8843ff3370aea35ed41eaa
#
_entry.id   d5b7c2f40e8843ff3370aea35ed41eaa
#
_cell.length_a   1.000
_cell.length_b   1.000
_cell.length_c   1.000
_cell.angle_alpha   90.00
_cell.angle_beta   90.00
_cell.angle_gamma   90.00
#
_symmetry.space_group_name_H-M   'P 1'
#
loop_
_entity.id
_entity.type
_entity.pdbx_description
1 polymer ?
#
loop_
_entity_poly.entity_id
_entity_poly.type
_entity_poly.pdbx_seq_one_letter_code
_entity_poly.pdbx_strand_id
1 'polypeptide(L)' 'MSKVMACDYLGVSRATFDNYVRDGFIPKGIKEDGFKELGWNKSDLDVFLN' A
#
# COMPACT_ATOMS: atom_id res chain seq x y z
N MET A 1 -7.66 0.85 -0.25
CA MET A 1 -7.07 1.72 -1.28
C MET A 1 -6.34 0.89 -2.32
N SER A 2 -6.40 1.33 -3.58
CA SER A 2 -5.54 0.76 -4.61
C SER A 2 -4.10 1.21 -4.38
N LYS A 3 -3.16 0.60 -5.13
CA LYS A 3 -1.75 0.98 -5.03
C LYS A 3 -1.54 2.46 -5.38
N VAL A 4 -2.21 2.95 -6.42
CA VAL A 4 -2.09 4.36 -6.82
C VAL A 4 -2.58 5.27 -5.70
N MET A 5 -3.73 4.96 -5.13
CA MET A 5 -4.28 5.73 -4.02
C MET A 5 -3.38 5.68 -2.79
N ALA A 6 -2.82 4.51 -2.49
CA ALA A 6 -1.89 4.35 -1.37
C ALA A 6 -0.62 5.17 -1.57
N CYS A 7 -0.07 5.19 -2.78
CA CYS A 7 1.10 6.01 -3.10
C CYS A 7 0.80 7.50 -2.91
N ASP A 8 -0.35 7.96 -3.39
CA ASP A 8 -0.77 9.35 -3.21
C ASP A 8 -0.95 9.69 -1.74
N TYR A 9 -1.55 8.77 -0.98
CA TYR A 9 -1.78 8.97 0.45
C TYR A 9 -0.46 9.14 1.21
N LEU A 10 0.55 8.34 0.85
CA LEU A 10 1.87 8.39 1.50
C LEU A 10 2.80 9.43 0.89
N GLY A 11 2.48 9.94 -0.29
CA GLY A 11 3.34 10.90 -0.99
C GLY A 11 4.60 10.28 -1.57
N VAL A 12 4.54 9.03 -2.01
CA VAL A 12 5.69 8.31 -2.58
C VAL A 12 5.39 7.82 -3.99
N SER A 13 6.46 7.53 -4.76
CA SER A 13 6.31 6.93 -6.08
C SER A 13 5.95 5.44 -5.93
N ARG A 14 5.44 4.84 -7.03
CA ARG A 14 5.12 3.41 -7.03
C ARG A 14 6.36 2.56 -6.81
N ALA A 15 7.50 2.95 -7.38
CA ALA A 15 8.75 2.23 -7.17
C ALA A 15 9.17 2.25 -5.70
N THR A 16 9.06 3.40 -5.05
CA THR A 16 9.36 3.53 -3.62
C THR A 16 8.39 2.71 -2.79
N PHE A 17 7.11 2.75 -3.12
CA PHE A 17 6.09 1.95 -2.45
C PHE A 17 6.40 0.46 -2.54
N ASP A 18 6.76 -0.02 -3.74
CA ASP A 18 7.12 -1.43 -3.93
C ASP A 18 8.33 -1.83 -3.10
N ASN A 19 9.33 -0.94 -2.99
CA ASN A 19 10.50 -1.18 -2.17
C ASN A 19 10.12 -1.32 -0.68
N TYR A 20 9.22 -0.47 -0.20
CA TYR A 20 8.74 -0.54 1.18
C TYR A 20 7.98 -1.83 1.47
N VAL A 21 7.17 -2.29 0.51
CA VAL A 21 6.46 -3.56 0.65
C VAL A 21 7.46 -4.72 0.67
N ARG A 22 8.44 -4.69 -0.22
CA ARG A 22 9.47 -5.73 -0.28
C ARG A 22 10.27 -5.80 1.01
N ASP A 23 10.59 -4.65 1.58
CA ASP A 23 11.44 -4.58 2.78
C ASP A 23 10.64 -4.81 4.07
N GLY A 24 9.33 -4.94 3.98
CA GLY A 24 8.48 -5.24 5.13
C GLY A 24 7.99 -4.03 5.91
N PHE A 25 8.20 -2.81 5.42
CA PHE A 25 7.70 -1.60 6.07
C PHE A 25 6.21 -1.40 5.83
N ILE A 26 5.71 -1.86 4.70
CA ILE A 26 4.29 -1.80 4.35
C ILE A 26 3.82 -3.24 4.14
N PRO A 27 2.67 -3.64 4.71
CA PRO A 27 2.16 -4.99 4.52
C PRO A 27 1.82 -5.24 3.05
N LYS A 28 1.89 -6.51 2.65
CA LYS A 28 1.43 -6.92 1.32
C LYS A 28 -0.07 -6.63 1.23
N GLY A 29 -0.49 -6.14 0.08
CA GLY A 29 -1.88 -5.84 -0.12
C GLY A 29 -2.78 -7.08 -0.01
N ILE A 30 -4.05 -6.84 0.24
CA ILE A 30 -5.06 -7.89 0.35
C ILE A 30 -5.88 -7.89 -0.93
N LYS A 31 -6.08 -9.07 -1.51
CA LYS A 31 -6.94 -9.23 -2.67
C LYS A 31 -8.33 -9.64 -2.18
N GLU A 32 -9.28 -8.72 -2.30
CA GLU A 32 -10.66 -8.99 -1.91
C GLU A 32 -11.43 -9.64 -3.06
N ASP A 33 -12.49 -10.37 -2.70
CA ASP A 33 -13.37 -10.99 -3.68
C ASP A 33 -13.96 -9.94 -4.61
N GLY A 34 -13.90 -10.20 -5.91
CA GLY A 34 -14.42 -9.29 -6.93
C GLY A 34 -13.44 -8.22 -7.37
N PHE A 35 -12.28 -8.09 -6.75
CA PHE A 35 -11.24 -7.15 -7.17
C PHE A 35 -10.08 -7.89 -7.80
N LYS A 36 -9.56 -7.35 -8.90
CA LYS A 36 -8.43 -7.94 -9.61
C LYS A 36 -7.09 -7.51 -9.03
N GLU A 37 -7.06 -6.44 -8.26
CA GLU A 37 -5.85 -5.84 -7.75
C GLU A 37 -5.80 -5.91 -6.23
N LEU A 38 -4.58 -5.86 -5.70
CA LEU A 38 -4.35 -5.78 -4.26
C LEU A 38 -4.81 -4.43 -3.73
N GLY A 39 -5.32 -4.43 -2.51
CA GLY A 39 -5.73 -3.22 -1.82
C GLY A 39 -5.03 -3.07 -0.48
N TRP A 40 -4.98 -1.85 0.03
CA TRP A 40 -4.42 -1.53 1.34
C TRP A 40 -5.44 -0.77 2.16
N ASN A 41 -5.45 -1.02 3.46
CA ASN A 41 -6.29 -0.28 4.40
C ASN A 41 -5.55 0.97 4.87
N LYS A 42 -6.31 2.03 5.13
CA LYS A 42 -5.73 3.27 5.66
C LYS A 42 -4.96 3.02 6.96
N SER A 43 -5.49 2.16 7.84
CA SER A 43 -4.83 1.85 9.10
C SER A 43 -3.45 1.23 8.91
N ASP A 44 -3.27 0.39 7.89
CA ASP A 44 -1.99 -0.22 7.56
C ASP A 44 -0.96 0.83 7.14
N LEU A 45 -1.42 1.84 6.40
CA LEU A 45 -0.56 2.92 5.93
C LEU A 45 -0.28 3.94 7.03
N ASP A 46 -1.22 4.18 7.92
CA ASP A 46 -1.03 5.09 9.04
C ASP A 46 0.09 4.62 9.99
N VAL A 47 0.22 3.32 10.17
CA VAL A 47 1.32 2.75 10.97
C VAL A 47 2.67 3.14 10.37
N PHE A 48 2.76 3.13 9.05
CA PHE A 48 3.98 3.52 8.33
C PHE A 48 4.26 5.02 8.50
N LEU A 49 3.22 5.86 8.49
CA LEU A 49 3.37 7.32 8.63
C LEU A 49 3.79 7.75 10.04
N ASN A 50 3.47 6.94 11.01
CA ASN A 50 3.89 7.17 12.38
C ASN A 50 5.22 6.45 12.65
#